data_15b92a41baf21a355302e182092387b5
#
_entry.id   15b92a41baf21a355302e182092387b5
#
_cell.length_a   1.000
_cell.length_b   1.000
_cell.length_c   1.000
_cell.angle_alpha   90.00
_cell.angle_beta   90.00
_cell.angle_gamma   90.00
#
_symmetry.space_group_name_H-M   'P 1'
#
loop_
_entity.id
_entity.type
_entity.pdbx_description
1 polymer ?
#
loop_
_entity_poly.entity_id
_entity_poly.type
_entity_poly.pdbx_seq_one_letter_code
_entity_poly.pdbx_strand_id
1 'polypeptide(L)'
;TTGFNKGLGGSMHTFFTPFGIYPNNAIVGGSGSIAVGAALYKKVNRKPGIVVANIGDASMARGPVWEGMTFAAMDQFKQLWEGDMKGGLPVIINIMDNQYGMGGQTRGETMGFDFAARIGAGVNPEQMHAERVDGFNPLAVIDAYRRKKAILEKEKAGPVLLDVLTYRYS
;
A
#
# COMPACT_ATOMS: atom_id res chain seq x y z
N THR A 1 -13.98 -8.49 27.32
CA THR A 1 -13.08 -7.75 26.43
C THR A 1 -13.68 -6.39 26.09
N THR A 2 -12.84 -5.36 26.07
CA THR A 2 -13.22 -3.97 25.86
C THR A 2 -12.99 -3.50 24.42
N GLY A 3 -12.47 -4.37 23.55
CA GLY A 3 -12.21 -4.05 22.14
C GLY A 3 -13.50 -3.82 21.35
N PHE A 4 -13.38 -3.20 20.18
CA PHE A 4 -14.47 -2.81 19.29
C PHE A 4 -15.46 -3.96 19.00
N ASN A 5 -14.95 -5.15 18.71
CA ASN A 5 -15.74 -6.36 18.50
C ASN A 5 -15.84 -7.25 19.74
N LYS A 6 -15.42 -6.79 20.90
CA LYS A 6 -15.47 -7.52 22.19
C LYS A 6 -14.83 -8.91 22.14
N GLY A 7 -13.90 -9.14 21.20
CA GLY A 7 -13.24 -10.44 21.00
C GLY A 7 -14.09 -11.50 20.30
N LEU A 8 -15.25 -11.14 19.80
CA LEU A 8 -16.21 -12.10 19.20
C LEU A 8 -16.09 -12.18 17.67
N GLY A 9 -15.08 -11.56 17.09
CA GLY A 9 -15.04 -11.36 15.64
C GLY A 9 -16.00 -10.24 15.22
N GLY A 10 -16.15 -10.02 13.94
CA GLY A 10 -17.02 -8.95 13.45
C GLY A 10 -16.92 -8.75 11.95
N SER A 11 -17.48 -7.64 11.48
CA SER A 11 -17.46 -7.29 10.07
C SER A 11 -16.04 -7.02 9.57
N MET A 12 -15.73 -7.47 8.36
CA MET A 12 -14.53 -7.06 7.63
C MET A 12 -14.50 -5.55 7.34
N HIS A 13 -15.63 -4.86 7.47
CA HIS A 13 -15.76 -3.42 7.26
C HIS A 13 -15.51 -2.59 8.53
N THR A 14 -14.85 -3.15 9.52
CA THR A 14 -14.48 -2.45 10.74
C THR A 14 -13.48 -1.34 10.46
N PHE A 15 -13.75 -0.15 10.99
CA PHE A 15 -12.83 0.99 10.92
C PHE A 15 -12.88 1.78 12.24
N PHE A 16 -11.84 2.54 12.49
CA PHE A 16 -11.76 3.41 13.67
C PHE A 16 -10.86 4.61 13.39
N THR A 17 -11.43 5.65 12.84
CA THR A 17 -10.72 6.84 12.39
C THR A 17 -9.88 7.56 13.45
N PRO A 18 -10.26 7.56 14.77
CA PRO A 18 -9.39 8.13 15.80
C PRO A 18 -8.00 7.47 15.90
N PHE A 19 -7.87 6.20 15.49
CA PHE A 19 -6.58 5.51 15.39
C PHE A 19 -6.01 5.45 13.98
N GLY A 20 -6.58 6.21 13.05
CA GLY A 20 -6.12 6.22 11.66
C GLY A 20 -6.50 4.97 10.87
N ILE A 21 -7.46 4.17 11.36
CA ILE A 21 -8.00 3.02 10.63
C ILE A 21 -9.16 3.51 9.78
N TYR A 22 -8.92 3.65 8.48
CA TYR A 22 -9.91 4.12 7.52
C TYR A 22 -10.92 3.04 7.15
N PRO A 23 -12.12 3.42 6.70
CA PRO A 23 -13.08 2.48 6.16
C PRO A 23 -12.47 1.66 5.02
N ASN A 24 -12.55 0.34 5.14
CA ASN A 24 -12.34 -0.55 4.01
C ASN A 24 -13.67 -0.76 3.25
N ASN A 25 -13.61 -1.46 2.13
CA ASN A 25 -14.81 -1.78 1.36
C ASN A 25 -14.74 -3.22 0.82
N ALA A 26 -15.89 -3.73 0.35
CA ALA A 26 -15.99 -5.08 -0.19
C ALA A 26 -15.45 -5.21 -1.62
N ILE A 27 -15.06 -4.11 -2.26
CA ILE A 27 -14.52 -4.14 -3.62
C ILE A 27 -13.06 -4.57 -3.59
N VAL A 28 -12.77 -5.71 -4.17
CA VAL A 28 -11.40 -6.23 -4.25
C VAL A 28 -10.50 -5.24 -4.98
N GLY A 29 -9.44 -4.79 -4.31
CA GLY A 29 -8.50 -3.78 -4.81
C GLY A 29 -8.93 -2.33 -4.57
N GLY A 30 -10.16 -2.05 -4.11
CA GLY A 30 -10.65 -0.69 -3.90
C GLY A 30 -9.86 0.11 -2.86
N SER A 31 -9.26 -0.57 -1.87
CA SER A 31 -8.41 0.07 -0.86
C SER A 31 -7.19 0.79 -1.44
N GLY A 32 -6.70 0.37 -2.60
CA GLY A 32 -5.60 1.03 -3.29
C GLY A 32 -5.93 2.48 -3.64
N SER A 33 -7.01 2.70 -4.37
CA SER A 33 -7.47 4.05 -4.76
C SER A 33 -7.88 4.90 -3.55
N ILE A 34 -8.56 4.30 -2.56
CA ILE A 34 -8.94 5.00 -1.32
C ILE A 34 -7.70 5.52 -0.58
N ALA A 35 -6.67 4.68 -0.43
CA ALA A 35 -5.45 5.07 0.26
C ALA A 35 -4.69 6.18 -0.48
N VAL A 36 -4.66 6.14 -1.80
CA VAL A 36 -4.02 7.18 -2.61
C VAL A 36 -4.77 8.50 -2.48
N GLY A 37 -6.11 8.47 -2.47
CA GLY A 37 -6.94 9.65 -2.18
C GLY A 37 -6.69 10.22 -0.78
N ALA A 38 -6.55 9.36 0.23
CA ALA A 38 -6.20 9.76 1.59
C ALA A 38 -4.79 10.38 1.67
N ALA A 39 -3.83 9.85 0.92
CA ALA A 39 -2.48 10.41 0.84
C ALA A 39 -2.47 11.77 0.16
N LEU A 40 -3.24 11.94 -0.92
CA LEU A 40 -3.42 13.23 -1.57
C LEU A 40 -4.07 14.25 -0.61
N TYR A 41 -5.11 13.85 0.13
CA TYR A 41 -5.71 14.69 1.16
C TYR A 41 -4.69 15.16 2.19
N LYS A 42 -3.83 14.25 2.71
CA LYS A 42 -2.76 14.62 3.65
C LYS A 42 -1.81 15.65 3.03
N LYS A 43 -1.40 15.43 1.80
CA LYS A 43 -0.50 16.31 1.06
C LYS A 43 -1.08 17.71 0.90
N VAL A 44 -2.29 17.82 0.36
CA VAL A 44 -2.97 19.11 0.09
C VAL A 44 -3.26 19.88 1.39
N ASN A 45 -3.65 19.17 2.44
CA ASN A 45 -3.98 19.78 3.74
C ASN A 45 -2.80 19.82 4.72
N ARG A 46 -1.59 19.53 4.26
CA ARG A 46 -0.36 19.57 5.09
C ARG A 46 -0.47 18.73 6.38
N LYS A 47 -1.18 17.60 6.31
CA LYS A 47 -1.35 16.70 7.45
C LYS A 47 -0.14 15.79 7.60
N PRO A 48 0.42 15.61 8.81
CA PRO A 48 1.56 14.75 9.03
C PRO A 48 1.24 13.26 8.86
N GLY A 49 2.28 12.45 8.74
CA GLY A 49 2.21 11.00 8.68
C GLY A 49 1.95 10.47 7.28
N ILE A 50 2.00 9.15 7.18
CA ILE A 50 1.87 8.40 5.93
C ILE A 50 0.54 7.64 5.88
N VAL A 51 0.19 7.16 4.70
CA VAL A 51 -0.94 6.23 4.49
C VAL A 51 -0.38 4.87 4.09
N VAL A 52 -0.95 3.80 4.63
CA VAL A 52 -0.62 2.42 4.25
C VAL A 52 -1.89 1.75 3.72
N ALA A 53 -1.81 1.24 2.50
CA ALA A 53 -2.84 0.38 1.90
C ALA A 53 -2.39 -1.07 1.99
N ASN A 54 -3.06 -1.90 2.81
CA ASN A 54 -2.82 -3.33 2.81
C ASN A 54 -3.66 -3.99 1.71
N ILE A 55 -3.00 -4.62 0.77
CA ILE A 55 -3.60 -5.23 -0.43
C ILE A 55 -3.11 -6.66 -0.54
N GLY A 56 -4.03 -7.62 -0.71
CA GLY A 56 -3.64 -9.00 -1.01
C GLY A 56 -3.04 -9.12 -2.42
N ASP A 57 -2.12 -10.04 -2.60
CA ASP A 57 -1.45 -10.29 -3.88
C ASP A 57 -2.43 -10.59 -5.02
N ALA A 58 -3.46 -11.40 -4.79
CA ALA A 58 -4.51 -11.66 -5.78
C ALA A 58 -5.31 -10.40 -6.15
N SER A 59 -5.36 -9.39 -5.27
CA SER A 59 -6.02 -8.12 -5.54
C SER A 59 -5.22 -7.22 -6.50
N MET A 60 -3.94 -7.50 -6.68
CA MET A 60 -3.07 -6.75 -7.59
C MET A 60 -3.50 -6.84 -9.05
N ALA A 61 -4.27 -7.86 -9.43
CA ALA A 61 -4.83 -7.99 -10.77
C ALA A 61 -6.08 -7.10 -11.02
N ARG A 62 -6.44 -6.22 -10.09
CA ARG A 62 -7.65 -5.39 -10.19
C ARG A 62 -7.33 -3.96 -10.65
N GLY A 63 -8.16 -3.43 -11.56
CA GLY A 63 -8.03 -2.09 -12.12
C GLY A 63 -7.78 -0.99 -11.09
N PRO A 64 -8.60 -0.87 -10.01
CA PRO A 64 -8.43 0.18 -9.01
C PRO A 64 -7.05 0.22 -8.33
N VAL A 65 -6.35 -0.91 -8.23
CA VAL A 65 -4.98 -0.93 -7.69
C VAL A 65 -4.02 -0.27 -8.66
N TRP A 66 -4.11 -0.61 -9.95
CA TRP A 66 -3.26 -0.03 -11.00
C TRP A 66 -3.52 1.45 -11.20
N GLU A 67 -4.79 1.86 -11.20
CA GLU A 67 -5.17 3.28 -11.27
C GLU A 67 -4.57 4.05 -10.09
N GLY A 68 -4.71 3.51 -8.87
CA GLY A 68 -4.13 4.11 -7.67
C GLY A 68 -2.61 4.22 -7.74
N MET A 69 -1.90 3.16 -8.15
CA MET A 69 -0.44 3.17 -8.30
C MET A 69 0.01 4.16 -9.36
N THR A 70 -0.63 4.15 -10.53
CA THR A 70 -0.31 5.05 -11.64
C THR A 70 -0.52 6.51 -11.23
N PHE A 71 -1.65 6.82 -10.60
CA PHE A 71 -1.91 8.15 -10.08
C PHE A 71 -0.87 8.58 -9.03
N ALA A 72 -0.56 7.70 -8.07
CA ALA A 72 0.41 8.02 -7.01
C ALA A 72 1.82 8.28 -7.54
N ALA A 73 2.18 7.63 -8.64
CA ALA A 73 3.50 7.72 -9.26
C ALA A 73 3.60 8.83 -10.36
N MET A 74 2.61 9.72 -10.45
CA MET A 74 2.66 10.81 -11.42
C MET A 74 3.81 11.78 -11.13
N ASP A 75 4.58 12.09 -12.15
CA ASP A 75 5.70 13.04 -12.06
C ASP A 75 5.28 14.44 -11.64
N GLN A 76 4.06 14.84 -11.97
CA GLN A 76 3.54 16.17 -11.66
C GLN A 76 3.71 16.55 -10.18
N PHE A 77 3.57 15.62 -9.25
CA PHE A 77 3.73 15.90 -7.83
C PHE A 77 5.14 16.37 -7.45
N LYS A 78 6.15 15.95 -8.20
CA LYS A 78 7.55 16.29 -7.99
C LYS A 78 8.02 17.42 -8.91
N GLN A 79 7.43 17.56 -10.09
CA GLN A 79 7.89 18.49 -11.11
C GLN A 79 7.07 19.77 -11.19
N LEU A 80 5.73 19.67 -11.10
CA LEU A 80 4.83 20.80 -11.34
C LEU A 80 4.30 21.44 -10.05
N TRP A 81 4.30 20.70 -8.95
CA TRP A 81 3.89 21.24 -7.65
C TRP A 81 5.04 22.00 -7.01
N GLU A 82 4.73 23.08 -6.29
CA GLU A 82 5.71 24.01 -5.75
C GLU A 82 5.69 24.07 -4.22
N GLY A 83 6.75 24.66 -3.67
CA GLY A 83 6.89 24.95 -2.25
C GLY A 83 6.86 23.68 -1.40
N ASP A 84 6.15 23.73 -0.29
CA ASP A 84 6.01 22.64 0.68
C ASP A 84 5.18 21.47 0.15
N MET A 85 4.38 21.71 -0.88
CA MET A 85 3.59 20.66 -1.56
C MET A 85 4.38 19.90 -2.63
N LYS A 86 5.56 20.32 -3.01
CA LYS A 86 6.42 19.59 -3.94
C LYS A 86 6.87 18.26 -3.35
N GLY A 87 6.85 17.20 -4.14
CA GLY A 87 7.28 15.84 -3.74
C GLY A 87 6.18 14.80 -3.94
N GLY A 88 6.54 13.52 -3.85
CA GLY A 88 5.64 12.40 -4.05
C GLY A 88 4.54 12.26 -3.00
N LEU A 89 3.57 11.39 -3.24
CA LEU A 89 2.51 11.10 -2.28
C LEU A 89 3.03 10.27 -1.10
N PRO A 90 2.63 10.57 0.15
CA PRO A 90 3.06 9.85 1.34
C PRO A 90 2.28 8.54 1.52
N VAL A 91 2.41 7.61 0.58
CA VAL A 91 1.67 6.34 0.58
C VAL A 91 2.59 5.14 0.39
N ILE A 92 2.33 4.10 1.19
CA ILE A 92 2.88 2.76 1.00
C ILE A 92 1.75 1.87 0.50
N ILE A 93 1.93 1.27 -0.66
CA ILE A 93 1.14 0.16 -1.15
C ILE A 93 1.80 -1.11 -0.60
N ASN A 94 1.20 -1.71 0.40
CA ASN A 94 1.71 -2.89 1.08
C ASN A 94 1.01 -4.13 0.56
N ILE A 95 1.72 -4.95 -0.20
CA ILE A 95 1.20 -6.19 -0.75
C ILE A 95 1.43 -7.31 0.27
N MET A 96 0.35 -7.88 0.79
CA MET A 96 0.39 -9.07 1.63
C MET A 96 0.45 -10.30 0.72
N ASP A 97 1.67 -10.67 0.34
CA ASP A 97 1.93 -11.72 -0.65
C ASP A 97 1.98 -13.10 0.03
N ASN A 98 0.81 -13.71 0.18
CA ASN A 98 0.69 -15.07 0.67
C ASN A 98 0.61 -16.11 -0.45
N GLN A 99 0.71 -15.69 -1.70
CA GLN A 99 0.71 -16.49 -2.93
C GLN A 99 -0.61 -17.20 -3.24
N TYR A 100 -1.70 -16.86 -2.52
CA TYR A 100 -3.01 -17.45 -2.74
C TYR A 100 -4.10 -16.38 -2.83
N GLY A 101 -4.97 -16.55 -3.81
CA GLY A 101 -6.25 -15.90 -3.88
C GLY A 101 -7.35 -16.74 -3.22
N MET A 102 -8.60 -16.33 -3.43
CA MET A 102 -9.77 -17.03 -2.90
C MET A 102 -9.99 -18.38 -3.59
N GLY A 103 -9.66 -18.50 -4.86
CA GLY A 103 -9.93 -19.68 -5.68
C GLY A 103 -8.70 -20.47 -6.12
N GLY A 104 -7.46 -20.03 -5.76
CA GLY A 104 -6.26 -20.72 -6.21
C GLY A 104 -4.99 -19.93 -5.94
N GLN A 105 -3.88 -20.38 -6.52
CA GLN A 105 -2.59 -19.73 -6.41
C GLN A 105 -2.57 -18.44 -7.23
N THR A 106 -1.89 -17.43 -6.70
CA THR A 106 -1.68 -16.19 -7.47
C THR A 106 -0.56 -16.37 -8.48
N ARG A 107 0.56 -16.93 -8.06
CA ARG A 107 1.69 -17.19 -8.94
C ARG A 107 1.31 -18.27 -9.99
N GLY A 108 1.48 -17.90 -11.25
CA GLY A 108 1.21 -18.83 -12.38
C GLY A 108 -0.25 -18.98 -12.77
N GLU A 109 -1.21 -18.53 -11.93
CA GLU A 109 -2.65 -18.64 -12.26
C GLU A 109 -3.30 -17.28 -12.51
N THR A 110 -3.13 -16.33 -11.58
CA THR A 110 -3.84 -15.04 -11.63
C THR A 110 -2.91 -13.83 -11.73
N MET A 111 -1.61 -14.02 -11.52
CA MET A 111 -0.59 -12.96 -11.55
C MET A 111 0.47 -13.27 -12.59
N GLY A 112 0.72 -12.30 -13.47
CA GLY A 112 1.81 -12.33 -14.43
C GLY A 112 3.20 -11.99 -13.87
N PHE A 113 3.30 -11.77 -12.56
CA PHE A 113 4.54 -11.41 -11.89
C PHE A 113 4.89 -12.43 -10.80
N ASP A 114 6.11 -12.95 -10.85
CA ASP A 114 6.64 -13.81 -9.78
C ASP A 114 6.99 -13.01 -8.51
N PHE A 115 7.33 -11.72 -8.70
CA PHE A 115 7.68 -10.80 -7.63
C PHE A 115 6.86 -9.53 -7.81
N ALA A 116 5.92 -9.30 -6.90
CA ALA A 116 5.04 -8.14 -6.98
C ALA A 116 5.81 -6.80 -6.89
N ALA A 117 6.97 -6.78 -6.24
CA ALA A 117 7.84 -5.60 -6.20
C ALA A 117 8.27 -5.11 -7.61
N ARG A 118 8.34 -6.00 -8.60
CA ARG A 118 8.68 -5.61 -10.00
C ARG A 118 7.64 -4.71 -10.65
N ILE A 119 6.41 -4.75 -10.15
CA ILE A 119 5.32 -3.88 -10.62
C ILE A 119 5.69 -2.41 -10.44
N GLY A 120 6.41 -2.06 -9.38
CA GLY A 120 6.86 -0.69 -9.14
C GLY A 120 7.65 -0.11 -10.32
N ALA A 121 8.61 -0.86 -10.85
CA ALA A 121 9.37 -0.46 -12.02
C ALA A 121 8.51 -0.43 -13.30
N GLY A 122 7.50 -1.31 -13.38
CA GLY A 122 6.56 -1.32 -14.51
C GLY A 122 5.59 -0.14 -14.51
N VAL A 123 5.29 0.43 -13.33
CA VAL A 123 4.44 1.62 -13.21
C VAL A 123 5.24 2.89 -13.46
N ASN A 124 6.32 3.09 -12.73
CA ASN A 124 7.25 4.20 -12.93
C ASN A 124 8.59 3.89 -12.25
N PRO A 125 9.63 3.54 -13.01
CA PRO A 125 10.92 3.11 -12.48
C PRO A 125 11.65 4.19 -11.67
N GLU A 126 11.37 5.46 -11.94
CA GLU A 126 12.04 6.59 -11.29
C GLU A 126 11.27 7.12 -10.07
N GLN A 127 9.96 6.90 -10.03
CA GLN A 127 9.08 7.53 -9.05
C GLN A 127 8.53 6.58 -7.99
N MET A 128 8.46 5.29 -8.29
CA MET A 128 7.91 4.30 -7.37
C MET A 128 9.04 3.45 -6.75
N HIS A 129 9.34 3.70 -5.48
CA HIS A 129 10.28 2.87 -4.73
C HIS A 129 9.63 1.53 -4.39
N ALA A 130 10.23 0.43 -4.84
CA ALA A 130 9.71 -0.90 -4.60
C ALA A 130 10.74 -1.82 -3.95
N GLU A 131 10.28 -2.66 -3.03
CA GLU A 131 11.12 -3.62 -2.32
C GLU A 131 10.31 -4.85 -1.92
N ARG A 132 10.93 -6.03 -2.02
CA ARG A 132 10.41 -7.25 -1.44
C ARG A 132 11.05 -7.48 -0.08
N VAL A 133 10.24 -7.83 0.91
CA VAL A 133 10.68 -8.09 2.29
C VAL A 133 10.18 -9.44 2.77
N ASP A 134 10.99 -10.12 3.57
CA ASP A 134 10.60 -11.35 4.25
C ASP A 134 9.61 -11.04 5.38
N GLY A 135 8.35 -11.37 5.16
CA GLY A 135 7.24 -11.17 6.11
C GLY A 135 7.26 -12.13 7.31
N PHE A 136 8.08 -13.21 7.27
CA PHE A 136 8.29 -14.11 8.41
C PHE A 136 9.26 -13.51 9.43
N ASN A 137 10.02 -12.51 9.03
CA ASN A 137 10.97 -11.82 9.89
C ASN A 137 10.43 -10.44 10.29
N PRO A 138 9.83 -10.29 11.47
CA PRO A 138 9.27 -9.01 11.89
C PRO A 138 10.29 -7.89 11.98
N LEU A 139 11.56 -8.20 12.24
CA LEU A 139 12.62 -7.20 12.28
C LEU A 139 12.94 -6.66 10.87
N ALA A 140 12.92 -7.53 9.86
CA ALA A 140 13.07 -7.10 8.47
C ALA A 140 11.91 -6.20 8.02
N VAL A 141 10.69 -6.54 8.40
CA VAL A 141 9.51 -5.72 8.12
C VAL A 141 9.63 -4.34 8.81
N ILE A 142 9.98 -4.31 10.09
CA ILE A 142 10.18 -3.06 10.83
C ILE A 142 11.25 -2.19 10.17
N ASP A 143 12.38 -2.78 9.77
CA ASP A 143 13.45 -2.05 9.11
C ASP A 143 12.99 -1.49 7.75
N ALA A 144 12.33 -2.30 6.93
CA ALA A 144 11.76 -1.85 5.66
C ALA A 144 10.81 -0.67 5.86
N TYR A 145 9.87 -0.75 6.79
CA TYR A 145 8.95 0.35 7.09
C TYR A 145 9.66 1.61 7.58
N ARG A 146 10.68 1.49 8.42
CA ARG A 146 11.48 2.63 8.89
C ARG A 146 12.17 3.34 7.73
N ARG A 147 12.83 2.59 6.84
CA ARG A 147 13.50 3.14 5.65
C ARG A 147 12.49 3.81 4.71
N LYS A 148 11.38 3.13 4.41
CA LYS A 148 10.36 3.65 3.49
C LYS A 148 9.62 4.85 4.07
N LYS A 149 9.35 4.86 5.37
CA LYS A 149 8.80 6.04 6.04
C LYS A 149 9.74 7.25 5.93
N ALA A 150 11.06 7.03 6.06
CA ALA A 150 12.05 8.11 5.90
C ALA A 150 12.02 8.69 4.46
N ILE A 151 11.94 7.84 3.44
CA ILE A 151 11.77 8.26 2.04
C ILE A 151 10.53 9.13 1.87
N LEU A 152 9.41 8.72 2.47
CA LEU A 152 8.13 9.45 2.33
C LEU A 152 8.10 10.79 3.08
N GLU A 153 8.62 10.82 4.30
CA GLU A 153 8.49 12.01 5.18
C GLU A 153 9.66 12.99 5.03
N LYS A 154 10.88 12.49 4.92
CA LYS A 154 12.09 13.34 4.87
C LYS A 154 12.45 13.73 3.44
N GLU A 155 12.48 12.75 2.54
CA GLU A 155 12.89 12.97 1.16
C GLU A 155 11.73 13.39 0.26
N LYS A 156 10.49 13.19 0.72
CA LYS A 156 9.26 13.42 -0.05
C LYS A 156 9.27 12.72 -1.42
N ALA A 157 9.86 11.52 -1.46
CA ALA A 157 10.13 10.80 -2.69
C ALA A 157 9.16 9.62 -2.96
N GLY A 158 7.99 9.58 -2.30
CA GLY A 158 6.98 8.54 -2.55
C GLY A 158 6.45 8.52 -4.00
N PRO A 159 5.61 7.56 -4.35
CA PRO A 159 5.06 6.49 -3.50
C PRO A 159 6.02 5.33 -3.26
N VAL A 160 5.62 4.41 -2.39
CA VAL A 160 6.36 3.18 -2.08
C VAL A 160 5.47 1.96 -2.28
N LEU A 161 6.05 0.89 -2.83
CA LEU A 161 5.44 -0.43 -2.92
C LEU A 161 6.27 -1.41 -2.11
N LEU A 162 5.65 -2.09 -1.14
CA LEU A 162 6.26 -3.17 -0.40
C LEU A 162 5.59 -4.49 -0.75
N ASP A 163 6.38 -5.46 -1.16
CA ASP A 163 5.96 -6.83 -1.43
C ASP A 163 6.38 -7.68 -0.21
N VAL A 164 5.42 -7.87 0.71
CA VAL A 164 5.66 -8.58 1.97
C VAL A 164 5.34 -10.04 1.79
N LEU A 165 6.38 -10.85 1.56
CA LEU A 165 6.25 -12.28 1.36
C LEU A 165 5.84 -12.97 2.66
N THR A 166 4.73 -13.65 2.63
CA THR A 166 4.21 -14.44 3.75
C THR A 166 3.60 -15.74 3.23
N TYR A 167 2.77 -16.41 4.02
CA TYR A 167 2.05 -17.60 3.55
C TYR A 167 0.65 -17.64 4.16
N ARG A 168 -0.15 -18.53 3.62
CA ARG A 168 -1.50 -18.81 4.10
C ARG A 168 -1.53 -20.17 4.78
N TYR A 169 -2.14 -20.22 5.95
CA TYR A 169 -2.52 -21.48 6.56
C TYR A 169 -3.69 -22.11 5.77
N SER A 170 -3.61 -23.41 5.52
CA SER A 170 -4.66 -24.18 4.86
C SER A 170 -5.89 -24.34 5.76
#